data_04bbfb92c341087ce01cf0db71a03606
#
_entry.id   04bbfb92c341087ce01cf0db71a03606
#
_cell.length_a   1.000
_cell.length_b   1.000
_cell.length_c   1.000
_cell.angle_alpha   90.00
_cell.angle_beta   90.00
_cell.angle_gamma   90.00
#
_symmetry.space_group_name_H-M   'P 1'
#
loop_
_entity.id
_entity.type
_entity.pdbx_description
1 polymer ?
#
loop_
_entity_poly.entity_id
_entity_poly.type
_entity_poly.pdbx_seq_one_letter_code
_entity_poly.pdbx_strand_id
1 'polypeptide(L)'
;SFGVALGTPPWFFIAAVAVQSRIGVALAAILPTPRLGMAAVYRTAIFIPTILSFVIVGFVWKLILSPIWGIAPGMLDAVGLKMLFAPWLGKEEYALTALALVSVWQFIGIPMMLIYAALLSIPDEILEAAEMDGITGMSQFWKIKLPLILPSIGIISTLTRCFKHI
;
A
#
# COMPACT_ATOMS: atom_id res chain seq x y z
N SER A 1 -16.33 -15.76 -18.81
CA SER A 1 -15.31 -15.14 -17.95
C SER A 1 -15.76 -13.86 -17.24
N PHE A 2 -16.88 -13.23 -17.65
CA PHE A 2 -17.46 -12.05 -16.99
C PHE A 2 -18.11 -12.41 -15.63
N GLY A 3 -18.53 -13.65 -15.45
CA GLY A 3 -19.15 -14.16 -14.23
C GLY A 3 -18.20 -14.27 -13.02
N VAL A 4 -16.91 -14.42 -13.24
CA VAL A 4 -15.92 -14.53 -12.16
C VAL A 4 -15.64 -13.17 -11.52
N ALA A 5 -15.72 -12.09 -12.30
CA ALA A 5 -15.56 -10.72 -11.78
C ALA A 5 -16.72 -10.29 -10.87
N LEU A 6 -17.93 -10.82 -11.11
CA LEU A 6 -19.12 -10.60 -10.27
C LEU A 6 -19.17 -11.50 -9.02
N GLY A 7 -18.38 -12.58 -8.99
CA GLY A 7 -18.31 -13.52 -7.87
C GLY A 7 -17.32 -13.13 -6.77
N THR A 8 -16.52 -12.07 -6.96
CA THR A 8 -15.58 -11.64 -5.93
C THR A 8 -16.36 -10.94 -4.81
N PRO A 9 -16.39 -11.49 -3.59
CA PRO A 9 -17.23 -10.95 -2.54
C PRO A 9 -16.77 -9.53 -2.17
N PRO A 10 -17.69 -8.58 -1.99
CA PRO A 10 -17.36 -7.17 -1.71
C PRO A 10 -16.49 -6.96 -0.46
N TRP A 11 -16.57 -7.89 0.51
CA TRP A 11 -15.70 -7.84 1.69
C TRP A 11 -14.22 -7.98 1.37
N PHE A 12 -13.86 -8.71 0.30
CA PHE A 12 -12.48 -8.89 -0.13
C PHE A 12 -11.86 -7.56 -0.60
N PHE A 13 -12.64 -6.77 -1.37
CA PHE A 13 -12.21 -5.43 -1.78
C PHE A 13 -12.09 -4.48 -0.58
N ILE A 14 -13.02 -4.57 0.35
CA ILE A 14 -12.99 -3.76 1.58
C ILE A 14 -11.75 -4.11 2.40
N ALA A 15 -11.44 -5.39 2.55
CA ALA A 15 -10.24 -5.84 3.25
C ALA A 15 -8.96 -5.35 2.57
N ALA A 16 -8.86 -5.47 1.24
CA ALA A 16 -7.70 -5.01 0.48
C ALA A 16 -7.48 -3.49 0.62
N VAL A 17 -8.55 -2.68 0.54
CA VAL A 17 -8.48 -1.22 0.74
C VAL A 17 -8.12 -0.88 2.18
N ALA A 18 -8.65 -1.59 3.17
CA ALA A 18 -8.31 -1.38 4.58
C ALA A 18 -6.83 -1.69 4.87
N VAL A 19 -6.31 -2.79 4.31
CA VAL A 19 -4.90 -3.15 4.40
C VAL A 19 -4.03 -2.10 3.71
N GLN A 20 -4.38 -1.71 2.50
CA GLN A 20 -3.66 -0.70 1.71
C GLN A 20 -3.59 0.66 2.44
N SER A 21 -4.71 1.10 3.01
CA SER A 21 -4.75 2.36 3.77
C SER A 21 -3.89 2.30 5.04
N ARG A 22 -3.93 1.20 5.79
CA ARG A 22 -3.10 1.02 6.98
C ARG A 22 -1.62 1.02 6.67
N ILE A 23 -1.22 0.32 5.60
CA ILE A 23 0.17 0.31 5.16
C ILE A 23 0.58 1.71 4.67
N GLY A 24 -0.30 2.42 3.94
CA GLY A 24 -0.08 3.80 3.50
C GLY A 24 0.16 4.75 4.67
N VAL A 25 -0.65 4.65 5.75
CA VAL A 25 -0.45 5.43 6.99
C VAL A 25 0.89 5.08 7.65
N ALA A 26 1.21 3.79 7.78
CA ALA A 26 2.45 3.33 8.39
C ALA A 26 3.68 3.83 7.60
N LEU A 27 3.64 3.74 6.27
CA LEU A 27 4.69 4.25 5.40
C LEU A 27 4.83 5.76 5.52
N ALA A 28 3.72 6.51 5.51
CA ALA A 28 3.75 7.96 5.67
C ALA A 28 4.27 8.39 7.05
N ALA A 29 4.03 7.57 8.10
CA ALA A 29 4.55 7.82 9.45
C ALA A 29 6.05 7.58 9.57
N ILE A 30 6.56 6.56 8.87
CA ILE A 30 7.97 6.16 8.91
C ILE A 30 8.82 7.04 8.00
N LEU A 31 8.24 7.58 6.90
CA LEU A 31 9.00 8.47 6.02
C LEU A 31 9.35 9.74 6.78
N PRO A 32 10.63 10.01 6.97
CA PRO A 32 11.08 11.18 7.71
C PRO A 32 10.63 12.47 7.01
N THR A 33 10.38 13.49 7.82
CA THR A 33 10.12 14.87 7.40
C THR A 33 11.19 15.34 6.37
N PRO A 34 10.85 16.29 5.48
CA PRO A 34 11.57 16.61 4.23
C PRO A 34 13.05 16.99 4.37
N ARG A 35 13.60 17.02 5.57
CA ARG A 35 15.00 17.40 5.86
C ARG A 35 16.05 16.37 5.42
N LEU A 36 15.66 15.12 5.12
CA LEU A 36 16.57 14.11 4.58
C LEU A 36 16.28 13.89 3.09
N GLY A 37 17.24 14.20 2.23
CA GLY A 37 17.13 14.01 0.76
C GLY A 37 16.73 12.59 0.34
N MET A 38 16.98 11.59 1.17
CA MET A 38 16.58 10.21 0.94
C MET A 38 15.04 9.99 1.00
N ALA A 39 14.29 10.82 1.71
CA ALA A 39 12.83 10.69 1.80
C ALA A 39 12.16 10.88 0.43
N ALA A 40 12.71 11.73 -0.42
CA ALA A 40 12.23 11.92 -1.79
C ALA A 40 12.42 10.64 -2.64
N VAL A 41 13.59 10.00 -2.51
CA VAL A 41 13.91 8.76 -3.23
C VAL A 41 12.96 7.63 -2.82
N TYR A 42 12.72 7.43 -1.52
CA TYR A 42 11.78 6.40 -1.05
C TYR A 42 10.34 6.65 -1.53
N ARG A 43 9.87 7.90 -1.50
CA ARG A 43 8.54 8.27 -2.02
C ARG A 43 8.42 7.95 -3.51
N THR A 44 9.42 8.35 -4.29
CA THR A 44 9.44 8.06 -5.71
C THR A 44 9.46 6.56 -5.98
N ALA A 45 10.29 5.79 -5.28
CA ALA A 45 10.38 4.34 -5.44
C ALA A 45 9.05 3.63 -5.12
N ILE A 46 8.34 4.06 -4.06
CA ILE A 46 7.03 3.50 -3.69
C ILE A 46 5.93 3.93 -4.69
N PHE A 47 6.08 5.07 -5.33
CA PHE A 47 5.09 5.59 -6.28
C PHE A 47 5.28 5.04 -7.71
N ILE A 48 6.51 4.66 -8.10
CA ILE A 48 6.82 4.13 -9.45
C ILE A 48 5.87 3.01 -9.89
N PRO A 49 5.55 1.98 -9.07
CA PRO A 49 4.63 0.92 -9.48
C PRO A 49 3.25 1.42 -9.90
N THR A 50 2.79 2.52 -9.33
CA THR A 50 1.48 3.11 -9.61
C THR A 50 1.36 3.67 -11.04
N ILE A 51 2.48 4.09 -11.62
CA ILE A 51 2.54 4.69 -12.96
C ILE A 51 2.54 3.59 -14.04
N LEU A 52 2.94 2.37 -13.69
CA LEU A 52 3.03 1.27 -14.64
C LEU A 52 1.64 0.83 -15.11
N SER A 53 1.53 0.51 -16.40
CA SER A 53 0.31 -0.07 -16.95
C SER A 53 -0.06 -1.37 -16.24
N PHE A 54 -1.33 -1.51 -15.87
CA PHE A 54 -1.86 -2.72 -15.23
C PHE A 54 -1.60 -3.99 -16.04
N VAL A 55 -1.63 -3.88 -17.37
CA VAL A 55 -1.33 -5.01 -18.28
C VAL A 55 0.12 -5.46 -18.16
N ILE A 56 1.04 -4.49 -18.13
CA ILE A 56 2.48 -4.77 -17.98
C ILE A 56 2.77 -5.41 -16.62
N VAL A 57 2.19 -4.84 -15.56
CA VAL A 57 2.33 -5.37 -14.20
C VAL A 57 1.79 -6.79 -14.13
N GLY A 58 0.60 -7.05 -14.68
CA GLY A 58 0.02 -8.39 -14.72
C GLY A 58 0.90 -9.40 -15.44
N PHE A 59 1.49 -9.00 -16.57
CA PHE A 59 2.41 -9.87 -17.33
C PHE A 59 3.70 -10.17 -16.55
N VAL A 60 4.31 -9.16 -15.96
CA VAL A 60 5.55 -9.30 -15.15
C VAL A 60 5.31 -10.22 -13.95
N TRP A 61 4.21 -10.00 -13.21
CA TRP A 61 3.88 -10.84 -12.07
C TRP A 61 3.52 -12.28 -12.47
N LYS A 62 2.88 -12.46 -13.64
CA LYS A 62 2.63 -13.79 -14.19
C LYS A 62 3.94 -14.54 -14.45
N LEU A 63 4.97 -13.87 -14.95
CA LEU A 63 6.30 -14.46 -15.13
C LEU A 63 6.98 -14.75 -13.78
N ILE A 64 6.95 -13.80 -12.83
CA ILE A 64 7.57 -13.95 -11.52
C ILE A 64 6.97 -15.13 -10.75
N LEU A 65 5.64 -15.25 -10.75
CA LEU A 65 4.90 -16.29 -10.02
C LEU A 65 4.76 -17.61 -10.80
N SER A 66 5.33 -17.70 -12.01
CA SER A 66 5.27 -18.93 -12.80
C SER A 66 6.02 -20.07 -12.09
N PRO A 67 5.42 -21.26 -11.94
CA PRO A 67 6.11 -22.40 -11.35
C PRO A 67 7.25 -22.97 -12.20
N ILE A 68 7.26 -22.66 -13.50
CA ILE A 68 8.22 -23.24 -14.47
C ILE A 68 9.38 -22.27 -14.73
N TRP A 69 9.06 -20.98 -14.93
CA TRP A 69 10.03 -19.95 -15.36
C TRP A 69 10.21 -18.84 -14.32
N GLY A 70 9.46 -18.91 -13.21
CA GLY A 70 9.41 -17.83 -12.25
C GLY A 70 10.64 -17.79 -11.34
N ILE A 71 10.99 -16.57 -10.92
CA ILE A 71 12.06 -16.32 -9.96
C ILE A 71 11.58 -16.63 -8.53
N ALA A 72 10.28 -16.50 -8.26
CA ALA A 72 9.70 -16.70 -6.93
C ALA A 72 9.93 -18.10 -6.34
N PRO A 73 9.79 -19.22 -7.09
CA PRO A 73 10.12 -20.56 -6.57
C PRO A 73 11.56 -20.67 -6.10
N GLY A 74 12.51 -20.17 -6.92
CA GLY A 74 13.93 -20.21 -6.61
C GLY A 74 14.33 -19.37 -5.40
N MET A 75 13.75 -18.18 -5.26
CA MET A 75 13.98 -17.31 -4.10
C MET A 75 13.43 -17.92 -2.80
N LEU A 76 12.24 -18.52 -2.83
CA LEU A 76 11.64 -19.17 -1.68
C LEU A 76 12.40 -20.46 -1.28
N ASP A 77 12.94 -21.18 -2.26
CA ASP A 77 13.79 -22.34 -2.02
C ASP A 77 15.12 -21.94 -1.34
N ALA A 78 15.74 -20.86 -1.80
CA ALA A 78 16.98 -20.31 -1.24
C ALA A 78 16.84 -19.83 0.22
N VAL A 79 15.64 -19.37 0.61
CA VAL A 79 15.34 -18.91 1.98
C VAL A 79 14.78 -20.05 2.86
N GLY A 80 14.64 -21.27 2.31
CA GLY A 80 14.09 -22.42 3.04
C GLY A 80 12.56 -22.40 3.21
N LEU A 81 11.86 -21.50 2.49
CA LEU A 81 10.42 -21.32 2.56
C LEU A 81 9.68 -21.97 1.37
N LYS A 82 10.25 -23.06 0.81
CA LYS A 82 9.67 -23.79 -0.31
C LYS A 82 8.23 -24.25 -0.06
N MET A 83 7.89 -24.55 1.18
CA MET A 83 6.52 -24.94 1.57
C MET A 83 5.47 -23.82 1.38
N LEU A 84 5.89 -22.56 1.36
CA LEU A 84 4.99 -21.44 1.09
C LEU A 84 4.72 -21.25 -0.41
N PHE A 85 5.48 -21.91 -1.27
CA PHE A 85 5.23 -21.84 -2.70
C PHE A 85 4.07 -22.78 -3.06
N ALA A 86 2.91 -22.20 -3.27
CA ALA A 86 1.79 -22.85 -3.94
C ALA A 86 1.76 -22.40 -5.40
N PRO A 87 1.18 -23.17 -6.33
CA PRO A 87 0.92 -22.70 -7.70
C PRO A 87 -0.12 -21.57 -7.65
N TRP A 88 0.33 -20.37 -7.29
CA TRP A 88 -0.50 -19.19 -6.98
C TRP A 88 -1.45 -18.81 -8.11
N LEU A 89 -1.06 -19.07 -9.36
CA LEU A 89 -1.89 -18.80 -10.55
C LEU A 89 -2.62 -20.05 -11.07
N GLY A 90 -2.32 -21.23 -10.54
CA GLY A 90 -2.90 -22.50 -10.98
C GLY A 90 -4.14 -22.93 -10.22
N LYS A 91 -4.42 -22.36 -9.06
CA LYS A 91 -5.62 -22.62 -8.26
C LYS A 91 -6.39 -21.34 -8.05
N GLU A 92 -7.69 -21.38 -8.26
CA GLU A 92 -8.58 -20.21 -8.18
C GLU A 92 -8.55 -19.52 -6.82
N GLU A 93 -8.43 -20.28 -5.73
CA GLU A 93 -8.32 -19.75 -4.36
C GLU A 93 -7.08 -18.89 -4.13
N TYR A 94 -5.94 -19.31 -4.67
CA TYR A 94 -4.68 -18.60 -4.51
C TYR A 94 -4.51 -17.46 -5.52
N ALA A 95 -5.13 -17.58 -6.70
CA ALA A 95 -5.07 -16.55 -7.74
C ALA A 95 -5.68 -15.23 -7.28
N LEU A 96 -6.80 -15.27 -6.56
CA LEU A 96 -7.42 -14.07 -5.99
C LEU A 96 -6.52 -13.39 -4.96
N THR A 97 -5.88 -14.18 -4.09
CA THR A 97 -4.96 -13.64 -3.08
C THR A 97 -3.72 -13.02 -3.73
N ALA A 98 -3.15 -13.68 -4.74
CA ALA A 98 -2.02 -13.15 -5.50
C ALA A 98 -2.38 -11.83 -6.20
N LEU A 99 -3.55 -11.76 -6.86
CA LEU A 99 -4.05 -10.54 -7.49
C LEU A 99 -4.26 -9.40 -6.48
N ALA A 100 -4.77 -9.72 -5.28
CA ALA A 100 -4.92 -8.73 -4.22
C ALA A 100 -3.58 -8.16 -3.76
N LEU A 101 -2.58 -9.03 -3.53
CA LEU A 101 -1.24 -8.62 -3.12
C LEU A 101 -0.58 -7.74 -4.19
N VAL A 102 -0.67 -8.13 -5.45
CA VAL A 102 -0.15 -7.33 -6.57
C VAL A 102 -0.85 -5.97 -6.66
N SER A 103 -2.18 -5.95 -6.51
CA SER A 103 -2.96 -4.71 -6.53
C SER A 103 -2.60 -3.79 -5.35
N VAL A 104 -2.45 -4.33 -4.15
CA VAL A 104 -2.02 -3.55 -2.97
C VAL A 104 -0.63 -2.97 -3.22
N TRP A 105 0.31 -3.77 -3.70
CA TRP A 105 1.67 -3.32 -4.01
C TRP A 105 1.67 -2.23 -5.08
N GLN A 106 0.91 -2.39 -6.16
CA GLN A 106 0.87 -1.42 -7.26
C GLN A 106 0.29 -0.08 -6.83
N PHE A 107 -0.79 -0.09 -6.06
CA PHE A 107 -1.54 1.14 -5.75
C PHE A 107 -1.26 1.72 -4.36
N ILE A 108 -0.32 1.16 -3.58
CA ILE A 108 0.01 1.64 -2.23
C ILE A 108 0.56 3.07 -2.22
N GLY A 109 1.17 3.50 -3.34
CA GLY A 109 1.73 4.84 -3.50
C GLY A 109 0.69 5.95 -3.41
N ILE A 110 -0.55 5.71 -3.89
CA ILE A 110 -1.60 6.73 -3.90
C ILE A 110 -2.01 7.13 -2.46
N PRO A 111 -2.49 6.22 -1.60
CA PRO A 111 -2.86 6.59 -0.24
C PRO A 111 -1.66 7.10 0.57
N MET A 112 -0.46 6.55 0.37
CA MET A 112 0.75 7.04 1.02
C MET A 112 1.01 8.52 0.68
N MET A 113 0.96 8.90 -0.60
CA MET A 113 1.20 10.29 -1.02
C MET A 113 0.12 11.25 -0.53
N LEU A 114 -1.15 10.84 -0.55
CA LEU A 114 -2.26 11.65 -0.06
C LEU A 114 -2.17 11.88 1.45
N ILE A 115 -1.84 10.85 2.22
CA ILE A 115 -1.63 10.95 3.67
C ILE A 115 -0.41 11.82 3.96
N TYR A 116 0.66 11.65 3.19
CA TYR A 116 1.85 12.48 3.34
C TYR A 116 1.55 13.96 3.06
N ALA A 117 0.78 14.27 2.02
CA ALA A 117 0.34 15.64 1.73
C ALA A 117 -0.53 16.21 2.85
N ALA A 118 -1.43 15.40 3.42
CA ALA A 118 -2.24 15.80 4.57
C ALA A 118 -1.38 16.06 5.82
N LEU A 119 -0.32 15.28 6.05
CA LEU A 119 0.64 15.52 7.14
C LEU A 119 1.42 16.82 6.95
N LEU A 120 1.76 17.17 5.71
CA LEU A 120 2.44 18.43 5.40
C LEU A 120 1.54 19.66 5.51
N SER A 121 0.23 19.49 5.45
CA SER A 121 -0.72 20.60 5.59
C SER A 121 -0.98 21.01 7.05
N ILE A 122 -0.44 20.26 8.02
CA ILE A 122 -0.54 20.61 9.44
C ILE A 122 0.35 21.83 9.71
N PRO A 123 -0.17 22.96 10.23
CA PRO A 123 0.62 24.13 10.57
C PRO A 123 1.71 23.80 11.58
N ASP A 124 2.89 24.36 11.40
CA ASP A 124 4.03 24.18 12.31
C ASP A 124 3.72 24.69 13.71
N GLU A 125 2.89 25.73 13.84
CA GLU A 125 2.43 26.28 15.12
C GLU A 125 1.78 25.22 16.03
N ILE A 126 1.00 24.28 15.45
CA ILE A 126 0.39 23.18 16.22
C ILE A 126 1.46 22.19 16.68
N LEU A 127 2.46 21.95 15.85
CA LEU A 127 3.55 21.02 16.17
C LEU A 127 4.47 21.61 17.23
N GLU A 128 4.76 22.90 17.16
CA GLU A 128 5.56 23.64 18.15
C GLU A 128 4.84 23.72 19.50
N ALA A 129 3.52 24.01 19.50
CA ALA A 129 2.73 23.99 20.72
C ALA A 129 2.75 22.60 21.41
N ALA A 130 2.67 21.53 20.62
CA ALA A 130 2.78 20.17 21.12
C ALA A 130 4.15 19.86 21.73
N GLU A 131 5.22 20.38 21.12
CA GLU A 131 6.58 20.23 21.66
C GLU A 131 6.75 20.97 22.99
N MET A 132 6.13 22.13 23.12
CA MET A 132 6.10 22.86 24.41
C MET A 132 5.36 22.09 25.51
N ASP A 133 4.33 21.32 25.14
CA ASP A 133 3.63 20.39 26.05
C ASP A 133 4.39 19.07 26.30
N GLY A 134 5.61 18.94 25.78
CA GLY A 134 6.42 17.73 25.94
C GLY A 134 6.02 16.56 25.04
N ILE A 135 5.12 16.77 24.06
CA ILE A 135 4.65 15.74 23.14
C ILE A 135 5.54 15.75 21.89
N THR A 136 6.52 14.83 21.84
CA THR A 136 7.52 14.75 20.75
C THR A 136 7.50 13.40 20.04
N GLY A 137 8.04 13.35 18.83
CA GLY A 137 8.32 12.12 18.08
C GLY A 137 7.07 11.28 17.80
N MET A 138 7.12 9.98 18.15
CA MET A 138 6.02 9.04 17.87
C MET A 138 4.75 9.37 18.65
N SER A 139 4.88 9.96 19.85
CA SER A 139 3.72 10.42 20.65
C SER A 139 2.98 11.55 19.94
N GLN A 140 3.71 12.49 19.32
CA GLN A 140 3.15 13.58 18.52
C GLN A 140 2.39 13.03 17.30
N PHE A 141 2.94 11.99 16.66
CA PHE A 141 2.27 11.35 15.53
C PHE A 141 0.91 10.76 15.93
N TRP A 142 0.87 9.94 16.99
CA TRP A 142 -0.36 9.25 17.40
C TRP A 142 -1.41 10.17 18.03
N LYS A 143 -0.98 11.16 18.84
CA LYS A 143 -1.91 12.02 19.60
C LYS A 143 -2.38 13.26 18.85
N ILE A 144 -1.58 13.75 17.89
CA ILE A 144 -1.85 15.01 17.20
C ILE A 144 -2.00 14.81 15.69
N LYS A 145 -0.95 14.30 15.02
CA LYS A 145 -0.95 14.21 13.55
C LYS A 145 -2.01 13.26 13.04
N LEU A 146 -2.12 12.07 13.60
CA LEU A 146 -3.07 11.05 13.16
C LEU A 146 -4.53 11.47 13.32
N PRO A 147 -5.02 11.98 14.49
CA PRO A 147 -6.39 12.41 14.59
C PRO A 147 -6.74 13.61 13.70
N LEU A 148 -5.80 14.52 13.46
CA LEU A 148 -6.02 15.66 12.55
C LEU A 148 -6.23 15.21 11.10
N ILE A 149 -5.53 14.17 10.63
CA ILE A 149 -5.64 13.67 9.26
C ILE A 149 -6.71 12.57 9.10
N LEU A 150 -7.32 12.11 10.19
CA LEU A 150 -8.35 11.06 10.16
C LEU A 150 -9.52 11.36 9.20
N PRO A 151 -10.06 12.60 9.13
CA PRO A 151 -11.07 12.95 8.13
C PRO A 151 -10.57 12.78 6.70
N SER A 152 -9.33 13.17 6.44
CA SER A 152 -8.69 13.02 5.13
C SER A 152 -8.51 11.55 4.76
N ILE A 153 -8.15 10.68 5.70
CA ILE A 153 -8.06 9.23 5.49
C ILE A 153 -9.43 8.64 5.11
N GLY A 154 -10.51 9.11 5.71
CA GLY A 154 -11.88 8.72 5.34
C GLY A 154 -12.20 9.04 3.88
N ILE A 155 -11.89 10.23 3.42
CA ILE A 155 -12.06 10.66 2.03
C ILE A 155 -11.20 9.82 1.10
N ILE A 156 -9.93 9.60 1.44
CA ILE A 156 -8.99 8.79 0.66
C ILE A 156 -9.49 7.36 0.50
N SER A 157 -9.99 6.75 1.57
CA SER A 157 -10.52 5.38 1.51
C SER A 157 -11.76 5.28 0.61
N THR A 158 -12.59 6.32 0.58
CA THR A 158 -13.76 6.40 -0.29
C THR A 158 -13.36 6.59 -1.76
N LEU A 159 -12.41 7.49 -2.03
CA LEU A 159 -11.86 7.69 -3.37
C LEU A 159 -11.20 6.42 -3.92
N THR A 160 -10.41 5.73 -3.11
CA THR A 160 -9.77 4.47 -3.51
C THR A 160 -10.80 3.39 -3.86
N ARG A 161 -11.95 3.38 -3.19
CA ARG A 161 -13.09 2.51 -3.55
C ARG A 161 -13.68 2.88 -4.91
N CYS A 162 -13.93 4.16 -5.16
CA CYS A 162 -14.47 4.63 -6.45
C CYS A 162 -13.55 4.28 -7.61
N PHE A 163 -12.25 4.51 -7.51
CA PHE A 163 -11.29 4.19 -8.56
C PHE A 163 -11.19 2.69 -8.89
N LYS A 164 -11.56 1.82 -7.99
CA LYS A 164 -11.52 0.37 -8.18
C LYS A 164 -12.80 -0.20 -8.82
N HIS A 165 -13.84 0.64 -8.94
CA HIS A 165 -15.14 0.27 -9.55
C HIS A 165 -15.28 0.77 -11.00
N ILE A 166 -14.33 1.54 -11.52
CA ILE A 166 -14.23 1.96 -12.93
C ILE A 166 -13.27 1.02 -13.68
#